data_6f1e0975a0f46e3e1bd343cd3c316fee
#
_entry.id   6f1e0975a0f46e3e1bd343cd3c316fee
#
_cell.length_a   1.000
_cell.length_b   1.000
_cell.length_c   1.000
_cell.angle_alpha   90.00
_cell.angle_beta   90.00
_cell.angle_gamma   90.00
#
_symmetry.space_group_name_H-M   'P 1'
#
loop_
_entity.id
_entity.type
_entity.pdbx_description
1 polymer ?
#
loop_
_entity_poly.entity_id
_entity_poly.type
_entity_poly.pdbx_seq_one_letter_code
_entity_poly.pdbx_strand_id
1 'polypeptide(L)'
;MEATIESRIGLKELADKVVSADQAAALISNGDVVGMSGFTRAGDAKVVPMALVERAKTEKFKIDVYTGASLGPEVDQFLAQAGVIRKRGPFQGDKGIRTLINNGEILFADMHLSHGAEQFRQEIFGPMKYAILEAAAITADGYLIPTTSVGNNPIIADVAENIIIELNISHPESLIGIHDIYVPEKQGERQAIPLTNASDRIGEKGIKIDPSKIKAIVISQEPDAPSLIVPPDEETQTMANYLLDFFSSEIKAGRLTKTLAPIQSGVGSVANAVLDGFADSEFEHLQVFSEVLQDAVFNLIDAGKVDFASATSITLSEELGKRVYENLDQYADKLVLRPQEISNHPEVIRRLGLISINTALEADIYGNVNSTHVSGSKMMNGIGGSGDFARNARLGIFVTKSYAKGGSISSIVPMVPHVDHTEHDVDVIVTEQGVADLRGLAPKERVPLIINNCAHPDFKEQLWEYYNAAVEATGNAQTPHILNRAFEMYDLLEKTGSMKK
;
A
#
# COMPACT_ATOMS: atom_id res chain seq x y z
N MET A 1 18.45 25.41 16.93
CA MET A 1 18.57 24.82 15.58
C MET A 1 19.94 24.18 15.34
N GLU A 2 21.07 24.91 15.41
CA GLU A 2 22.43 24.34 15.22
C GLU A 2 22.72 23.15 16.15
N ALA A 3 22.52 23.30 17.46
CA ALA A 3 22.69 22.18 18.40
C ALA A 3 21.84 20.96 18.10
N THR A 4 20.63 21.17 17.57
CA THR A 4 19.74 20.06 17.15
C THR A 4 20.27 19.37 15.90
N ILE A 5 20.83 20.09 14.94
CA ILE A 5 21.42 19.51 13.73
C ILE A 5 22.68 18.71 14.09
N GLU A 6 23.56 19.26 14.93
CA GLU A 6 24.78 18.59 15.39
C GLU A 6 24.46 17.26 16.13
N SER A 7 23.38 17.23 16.95
CA SER A 7 22.99 16.01 17.65
C SER A 7 22.43 14.92 16.70
N ARG A 8 21.90 15.32 15.55
CA ARG A 8 21.29 14.38 14.55
C ARG A 8 22.30 13.86 13.53
N ILE A 9 23.49 14.47 13.41
CA ILE A 9 24.58 14.03 12.53
C ILE A 9 25.72 13.49 13.38
N GLY A 10 25.64 12.20 13.76
CA GLY A 10 26.64 11.55 14.60
C GLY A 10 28.02 11.36 13.95
N LEU A 11 28.09 11.33 12.61
CA LEU A 11 29.34 11.24 11.84
C LEU A 11 29.87 12.63 11.53
N LYS A 12 30.89 13.11 12.28
CA LYS A 12 31.44 14.47 12.19
C LYS A 12 31.99 14.82 10.80
N GLU A 13 32.52 13.83 10.06
CA GLU A 13 33.01 14.00 8.70
C GLU A 13 31.92 14.35 7.68
N LEU A 14 30.65 14.23 8.06
CA LEU A 14 29.53 14.60 7.20
C LEU A 14 29.06 16.05 7.38
N ALA A 15 29.62 16.80 8.33
CA ALA A 15 29.23 18.18 8.56
C ALA A 15 29.41 19.06 7.31
N ASP A 16 30.47 18.84 6.56
CA ASP A 16 30.76 19.57 5.30
C ASP A 16 29.84 19.19 4.13
N LYS A 17 28.99 18.17 4.32
CA LYS A 17 28.00 17.74 3.31
C LYS A 17 26.66 18.46 3.44
N VAL A 18 26.47 19.27 4.48
CA VAL A 18 25.23 20.05 4.66
C VAL A 18 25.18 21.17 3.62
N VAL A 19 24.19 21.12 2.75
CA VAL A 19 24.01 22.04 1.61
C VAL A 19 22.55 22.48 1.48
N SER A 20 22.28 23.46 0.62
CA SER A 20 20.90 23.83 0.28
C SER A 20 20.21 22.78 -0.60
N ALA A 21 18.88 22.79 -0.60
CA ALA A 21 18.10 21.93 -1.48
C ALA A 21 18.42 22.16 -2.96
N ASP A 22 18.66 23.40 -3.37
CA ASP A 22 19.03 23.73 -4.76
C ASP A 22 20.38 23.13 -5.14
N GLN A 23 21.36 23.16 -4.24
CA GLN A 23 22.67 22.54 -4.47
C GLN A 23 22.55 21.01 -4.58
N ALA A 24 21.71 20.39 -3.74
CA ALA A 24 21.42 18.95 -3.83
C ALA A 24 20.68 18.59 -5.13
N ALA A 25 19.66 19.37 -5.49
CA ALA A 25 18.89 19.16 -6.72
C ALA A 25 19.77 19.34 -7.99
N ALA A 26 20.79 20.18 -7.95
CA ALA A 26 21.73 20.39 -9.06
C ALA A 26 22.59 19.14 -9.37
N LEU A 27 22.70 18.20 -8.46
CA LEU A 27 23.43 16.94 -8.66
C LEU A 27 22.68 15.98 -9.60
N ILE A 28 21.35 16.07 -9.66
CA ILE A 28 20.50 15.18 -10.44
C ILE A 28 20.55 15.58 -11.92
N SER A 29 20.78 14.64 -12.80
CA SER A 29 20.92 14.86 -14.25
C SER A 29 19.74 14.29 -15.04
N ASN A 30 19.58 14.80 -16.28
CA ASN A 30 18.59 14.26 -17.19
C ASN A 30 18.88 12.79 -17.50
N GLY A 31 17.86 11.94 -17.34
CA GLY A 31 17.94 10.50 -17.59
C GLY A 31 18.31 9.68 -16.36
N ASP A 32 18.59 10.30 -15.20
CA ASP A 32 18.92 9.57 -13.98
C ASP A 32 17.76 8.70 -13.50
N VAL A 33 18.10 7.52 -12.98
CA VAL A 33 17.22 6.69 -12.16
C VAL A 33 17.40 7.11 -10.71
N VAL A 34 16.33 7.57 -10.09
CA VAL A 34 16.32 8.14 -8.73
C VAL A 34 15.39 7.33 -7.83
N GLY A 35 15.94 6.77 -6.78
CA GLY A 35 15.17 6.20 -5.68
C GLY A 35 14.81 7.29 -4.68
N MET A 36 13.56 7.35 -4.22
CA MET A 36 13.15 8.31 -3.18
C MET A 36 12.50 7.57 -2.02
N SER A 37 12.82 8.01 -0.80
CA SER A 37 12.18 7.48 0.41
C SER A 37 10.69 7.78 0.43
N GLY A 38 9.98 7.00 1.21
CA GLY A 38 8.58 7.20 1.53
C GLY A 38 7.69 6.02 1.17
N PHE A 39 6.61 5.91 1.95
CA PHE A 39 5.56 4.93 1.75
C PHE A 39 4.21 5.51 2.21
N THR A 40 3.25 5.61 1.30
CA THR A 40 1.89 6.10 1.56
C THR A 40 1.88 7.45 2.29
N ARG A 41 2.60 8.44 1.70
CA ARG A 41 2.70 9.84 2.15
C ARG A 41 3.42 10.02 3.50
N ALA A 42 4.18 9.04 3.94
CA ALA A 42 4.96 9.09 5.17
C ALA A 42 6.44 8.86 4.88
N GLY A 43 7.32 9.59 5.56
CA GLY A 43 8.77 9.45 5.45
C GLY A 43 9.33 9.75 4.06
N ASP A 44 8.64 10.54 3.27
CA ASP A 44 9.03 10.91 1.92
C ASP A 44 9.90 12.16 1.89
N ALA A 45 10.83 12.20 0.93
CA ALA A 45 11.63 13.37 0.64
C ALA A 45 10.74 14.51 0.13
N LYS A 46 10.95 15.74 0.61
CA LYS A 46 10.06 16.89 0.34
C LYS A 46 10.82 18.08 -0.26
N VAL A 47 11.89 18.51 0.39
CA VAL A 47 12.56 19.78 0.01
C VAL A 47 13.42 19.63 -1.25
N VAL A 48 14.09 18.50 -1.46
CA VAL A 48 14.85 18.26 -2.71
C VAL A 48 13.92 18.08 -3.92
N PRO A 49 12.82 17.32 -3.86
CA PRO A 49 11.81 17.30 -4.92
C PRO A 49 11.26 18.67 -5.27
N MET A 50 11.00 19.54 -4.28
CA MET A 50 10.53 20.90 -4.56
C MET A 50 11.60 21.77 -5.21
N ALA A 51 12.89 21.58 -4.87
CA ALA A 51 14.00 22.25 -5.57
C ALA A 51 14.13 21.75 -7.02
N LEU A 52 13.85 20.49 -7.31
CA LEU A 52 13.74 19.97 -8.68
C LEU A 52 12.58 20.61 -9.44
N VAL A 53 11.44 20.87 -8.79
CA VAL A 53 10.30 21.59 -9.39
C VAL A 53 10.70 23.02 -9.76
N GLU A 54 11.39 23.73 -8.87
CA GLU A 54 11.86 25.10 -9.14
C GLU A 54 12.87 25.12 -10.31
N ARG A 55 13.83 24.20 -10.32
CA ARG A 55 14.80 24.04 -11.42
C ARG A 55 14.11 23.76 -12.75
N ALA A 56 13.04 22.98 -12.79
CA ALA A 56 12.29 22.64 -14.00
C ALA A 56 11.61 23.84 -14.69
N LYS A 57 11.47 25.00 -13.98
CA LYS A 57 10.94 26.23 -14.57
C LYS A 57 11.90 26.83 -15.61
N THR A 58 13.19 26.57 -15.47
CA THR A 58 14.25 27.14 -16.32
C THR A 58 15.03 26.11 -17.12
N GLU A 59 15.01 24.85 -16.70
CA GLU A 59 15.75 23.74 -17.33
C GLU A 59 14.82 22.57 -17.63
N LYS A 60 14.94 22.00 -18.83
CA LYS A 60 14.18 20.79 -19.20
C LYS A 60 15.03 19.55 -18.93
N PHE A 61 14.54 18.69 -18.05
CA PHE A 61 15.12 17.37 -17.77
C PHE A 61 14.03 16.39 -17.35
N LYS A 62 14.29 15.11 -17.47
CA LYS A 62 13.41 14.03 -17.02
C LYS A 62 14.21 12.97 -16.28
N ILE A 63 13.60 12.40 -15.25
CA ILE A 63 14.17 11.31 -14.45
C ILE A 63 13.16 10.18 -14.31
N ASP A 64 13.65 8.99 -13.97
CA ASP A 64 12.83 7.87 -13.56
C ASP A 64 12.79 7.80 -12.03
N VAL A 65 11.60 7.75 -11.46
CA VAL A 65 11.40 7.80 -10.01
C VAL A 65 10.84 6.48 -9.49
N TYR A 66 11.56 5.87 -8.53
CA TYR A 66 11.14 4.67 -7.84
C TYR A 66 11.12 4.88 -6.32
N THR A 67 10.11 4.33 -5.65
CA THR A 67 9.85 4.58 -4.22
C THR A 67 9.38 3.32 -3.52
N GLY A 68 8.91 3.43 -2.28
CA GLY A 68 8.17 2.37 -1.60
C GLY A 68 6.76 2.21 -2.18
N ALA A 69 5.96 3.29 -2.12
CA ALA A 69 4.61 3.36 -2.67
C ALA A 69 4.32 4.81 -3.14
N SER A 70 3.06 5.27 -3.08
CA SER A 70 2.72 6.68 -3.35
C SER A 70 3.36 7.62 -2.32
N LEU A 71 3.74 8.79 -2.75
CA LEU A 71 4.35 9.82 -1.92
C LEU A 71 3.41 11.01 -1.69
N GLY A 72 3.89 12.00 -0.96
CA GLY A 72 3.24 13.28 -0.76
C GLY A 72 3.12 14.12 -2.03
N PRO A 73 2.45 15.27 -1.93
CA PRO A 73 2.19 16.13 -3.08
C PRO A 73 3.46 16.66 -3.75
N GLU A 74 4.56 16.73 -3.04
CA GLU A 74 5.85 17.24 -3.55
C GLU A 74 6.34 16.43 -4.75
N VAL A 75 6.17 15.11 -4.71
CA VAL A 75 6.59 14.18 -5.77
C VAL A 75 5.42 13.82 -6.70
N ASP A 76 4.37 13.20 -6.15
CA ASP A 76 3.31 12.60 -6.97
C ASP A 76 2.33 13.65 -7.55
N GLN A 77 2.41 14.91 -7.09
CA GLN A 77 1.67 16.02 -7.68
C GLN A 77 2.60 17.06 -8.33
N PHE A 78 3.42 17.77 -7.55
CA PHE A 78 4.16 18.94 -8.05
C PHE A 78 5.30 18.56 -8.99
N LEU A 79 6.14 17.59 -8.62
CA LEU A 79 7.23 17.13 -9.48
C LEU A 79 6.71 16.47 -10.76
N ALA A 80 5.61 15.70 -10.65
CA ALA A 80 4.94 15.12 -11.81
C ALA A 80 4.39 16.20 -12.76
N GLN A 81 3.66 17.20 -12.22
CA GLN A 81 3.10 18.31 -13.01
C GLN A 81 4.17 19.23 -13.62
N ALA A 82 5.35 19.35 -13.00
CA ALA A 82 6.49 20.06 -13.57
C ALA A 82 7.10 19.33 -14.77
N GLY A 83 6.63 18.14 -15.12
CA GLY A 83 7.08 17.36 -16.29
C GLY A 83 8.46 16.70 -16.10
N VAL A 84 8.94 16.60 -14.86
CA VAL A 84 10.24 16.03 -14.50
C VAL A 84 10.22 14.50 -14.51
N ILE A 85 9.10 13.88 -14.16
CA ILE A 85 8.99 12.42 -14.08
C ILE A 85 8.75 11.85 -15.49
N ARG A 86 9.64 10.98 -15.97
CA ARG A 86 9.46 10.20 -17.19
C ARG A 86 8.76 8.86 -16.90
N LYS A 87 9.20 8.17 -15.85
CA LYS A 87 8.68 6.87 -15.42
C LYS A 87 8.55 6.80 -13.92
N ARG A 88 7.52 6.15 -13.43
CA ARG A 88 7.17 6.02 -12.02
C ARG A 88 6.90 4.56 -11.66
N GLY A 89 7.35 4.11 -10.52
CA GLY A 89 7.09 2.79 -9.95
C GLY A 89 7.43 2.77 -8.45
N PRO A 90 7.04 1.72 -7.73
CA PRO A 90 6.21 0.56 -8.13
C PRO A 90 4.71 0.82 -8.02
N PHE A 91 4.30 1.85 -7.27
CA PHE A 91 2.90 2.13 -6.94
C PHE A 91 2.64 3.64 -6.94
N GLN A 92 1.43 4.03 -7.32
CA GLN A 92 0.90 5.37 -7.10
C GLN A 92 -0.62 5.33 -6.88
N GLY A 93 -1.15 6.29 -6.12
CA GLY A 93 -2.57 6.49 -5.84
C GLY A 93 -3.02 7.96 -5.93
N ASP A 94 -2.11 8.90 -6.19
CA ASP A 94 -2.42 10.32 -6.28
C ASP A 94 -3.18 10.68 -7.56
N LYS A 95 -4.13 11.61 -7.45
CA LYS A 95 -4.97 12.06 -8.58
C LYS A 95 -4.17 12.84 -9.63
N GLY A 96 -3.16 13.60 -9.22
CA GLY A 96 -2.36 14.44 -10.11
C GLY A 96 -1.57 13.58 -11.08
N ILE A 97 -0.70 12.72 -10.57
CA ILE A 97 0.13 11.83 -11.39
C ILE A 97 -0.72 10.82 -12.18
N ARG A 98 -1.84 10.33 -11.61
CA ARG A 98 -2.78 9.44 -12.30
C ARG A 98 -3.28 10.03 -13.61
N THR A 99 -3.59 11.31 -13.63
CA THR A 99 -4.04 12.00 -14.84
C THR A 99 -2.95 11.98 -15.91
N LEU A 100 -1.71 12.27 -15.54
CA LEU A 100 -0.57 12.27 -16.47
C LEU A 100 -0.25 10.87 -17.00
N ILE A 101 -0.38 9.84 -16.17
CA ILE A 101 -0.22 8.44 -16.58
C ILE A 101 -1.31 8.05 -17.59
N ASN A 102 -2.58 8.33 -17.30
CA ASN A 102 -3.69 8.00 -18.18
C ASN A 102 -3.66 8.80 -19.51
N ASN A 103 -3.00 9.95 -19.54
CA ASN A 103 -2.74 10.73 -20.77
C ASN A 103 -1.50 10.24 -21.55
N GLY A 104 -0.74 9.28 -21.01
CA GLY A 104 0.49 8.79 -21.64
C GLY A 104 1.70 9.71 -21.50
N GLU A 105 1.66 10.70 -20.62
CA GLU A 105 2.74 11.65 -20.36
C GLU A 105 3.82 11.07 -19.43
N ILE A 106 3.41 10.15 -18.52
CA ILE A 106 4.29 9.43 -17.61
C ILE A 106 4.08 7.93 -17.80
N LEU A 107 5.17 7.18 -17.95
CA LEU A 107 5.15 5.72 -17.96
C LEU A 107 5.00 5.22 -16.51
N PHE A 108 4.11 4.26 -16.30
CA PHE A 108 3.89 3.67 -14.97
C PHE A 108 4.24 2.18 -14.97
N ALA A 109 5.20 1.80 -14.11
CA ALA A 109 5.60 0.42 -13.91
C ALA A 109 4.94 -0.09 -12.62
N ASP A 110 3.71 -0.59 -12.75
CA ASP A 110 2.99 -1.23 -11.66
C ASP A 110 3.57 -2.61 -11.34
N MET A 111 3.68 -2.95 -10.06
CA MET A 111 4.17 -4.26 -9.65
C MET A 111 3.75 -4.60 -8.22
N HIS A 112 3.74 -5.87 -7.90
CA HIS A 112 3.65 -6.30 -6.50
C HIS A 112 4.75 -5.67 -5.67
N LEU A 113 4.43 -5.14 -4.49
CA LEU A 113 5.40 -4.44 -3.67
C LEU A 113 6.53 -5.34 -3.18
N SER A 114 6.27 -6.64 -3.02
CA SER A 114 7.31 -7.64 -2.69
C SER A 114 8.39 -7.81 -3.77
N HIS A 115 8.11 -7.43 -5.02
CA HIS A 115 9.06 -7.60 -6.13
C HIS A 115 10.04 -6.44 -6.26
N GLY A 116 9.71 -5.26 -5.76
CA GLY A 116 10.46 -4.03 -6.02
C GLY A 116 11.92 -4.12 -5.60
N ALA A 117 12.18 -4.56 -4.37
CA ALA A 117 13.53 -4.63 -3.83
C ALA A 117 14.46 -5.53 -4.65
N GLU A 118 13.98 -6.71 -5.08
CA GLU A 118 14.77 -7.61 -5.89
C GLU A 118 15.05 -7.07 -7.30
N GLN A 119 14.06 -6.39 -7.89
CA GLN A 119 14.25 -5.75 -9.21
C GLN A 119 15.26 -4.60 -9.14
N PHE A 120 15.34 -3.88 -8.00
CA PHE A 120 16.40 -2.90 -7.78
C PHE A 120 17.77 -3.56 -7.65
N ARG A 121 17.92 -4.66 -6.89
CA ARG A 121 19.17 -5.42 -6.80
C ARG A 121 19.67 -5.93 -8.16
N GLN A 122 18.74 -6.30 -9.03
CA GLN A 122 19.05 -6.80 -10.38
C GLN A 122 19.20 -5.70 -11.41
N GLU A 123 19.09 -4.43 -11.03
CA GLU A 123 19.16 -3.26 -11.93
C GLU A 123 18.20 -3.35 -13.15
N ILE A 124 17.02 -3.99 -12.96
CA ILE A 124 16.03 -4.16 -14.05
C ILE A 124 15.56 -2.81 -14.61
N PHE A 125 15.58 -1.78 -13.79
CA PHE A 125 15.23 -0.41 -14.18
C PHE A 125 16.44 0.45 -14.61
N GLY A 126 17.62 -0.16 -14.73
CA GLY A 126 18.90 0.51 -14.89
C GLY A 126 19.57 0.83 -13.53
N PRO A 127 20.84 1.22 -13.56
CA PRO A 127 21.59 1.56 -12.35
C PRO A 127 20.98 2.78 -11.66
N MET A 128 20.72 2.67 -10.37
CA MET A 128 20.18 3.77 -9.57
C MET A 128 21.26 4.82 -9.30
N LYS A 129 21.13 5.97 -9.93
CA LYS A 129 22.17 7.00 -9.86
C LYS A 129 22.16 7.74 -8.53
N TYR A 130 20.97 8.06 -8.01
CA TYR A 130 20.79 8.75 -6.75
C TYR A 130 19.71 8.11 -5.90
N ALA A 131 19.93 8.06 -4.59
CA ALA A 131 18.92 7.92 -3.56
C ALA A 131 18.66 9.27 -2.92
N ILE A 132 17.40 9.67 -2.76
CA ILE A 132 17.00 10.83 -1.93
C ILE A 132 16.21 10.26 -0.76
N LEU A 133 16.81 10.27 0.44
CA LEU A 133 16.28 9.57 1.61
C LEU A 133 16.00 10.54 2.75
N GLU A 134 14.75 10.60 3.20
CA GLU A 134 14.40 11.29 4.44
C GLU A 134 14.89 10.47 5.64
N ALA A 135 15.43 11.15 6.64
CA ALA A 135 15.93 10.53 7.85
C ALA A 135 15.69 11.40 9.08
N ALA A 136 15.50 10.76 10.24
CA ALA A 136 15.44 11.41 11.54
C ALA A 136 16.83 11.70 12.11
N ALA A 137 17.83 10.86 11.82
CA ALA A 137 19.20 11.01 12.29
C ALA A 137 20.18 10.15 11.47
N ILE A 138 21.46 10.49 11.58
CA ILE A 138 22.60 9.67 11.17
C ILE A 138 23.38 9.37 12.45
N THR A 139 23.48 8.10 12.84
CA THR A 139 24.17 7.72 14.08
C THR A 139 25.70 7.76 13.94
N ALA A 140 26.39 7.80 15.08
CA ALA A 140 27.86 7.83 15.09
C ALA A 140 28.52 6.56 14.55
N ASP A 141 27.79 5.45 14.52
CA ASP A 141 28.23 4.14 13.97
C ASP A 141 27.75 3.90 12.54
N GLY A 142 27.22 4.95 11.88
CA GLY A 142 26.91 4.96 10.45
C GLY A 142 25.59 4.33 10.05
N TYR A 143 24.57 4.43 10.91
CA TYR A 143 23.21 4.08 10.54
C TYR A 143 22.38 5.31 10.20
N LEU A 144 21.62 5.24 9.11
CA LEU A 144 20.57 6.18 8.78
C LEU A 144 19.28 5.73 9.45
N ILE A 145 18.72 6.58 10.31
CA ILE A 145 17.45 6.29 10.99
C ILE A 145 16.31 6.81 10.13
N PRO A 146 15.44 5.96 9.56
CA PRO A 146 14.27 6.41 8.82
C PRO A 146 13.34 7.22 9.72
N THR A 147 12.43 7.98 9.13
CA THR A 147 11.37 8.68 9.86
C THR A 147 10.15 7.78 10.03
N THR A 148 9.02 8.14 9.53
CA THR A 148 7.72 7.49 9.70
C THR A 148 7.45 6.35 8.73
N SER A 149 8.37 6.08 7.80
CA SER A 149 8.35 4.90 6.94
C SER A 149 9.72 4.33 6.67
N VAL A 150 9.76 3.03 6.41
CA VAL A 150 10.95 2.32 5.91
C VAL A 150 10.84 2.07 4.41
N GLY A 151 9.72 1.56 3.93
CA GLY A 151 9.51 1.28 2.51
C GLY A 151 10.65 0.48 1.89
N ASN A 152 11.12 0.93 0.73
CA ASN A 152 12.28 0.39 0.02
C ASN A 152 13.59 1.12 0.38
N ASN A 153 13.62 1.99 1.38
CA ASN A 153 14.80 2.80 1.72
C ASN A 153 16.08 1.97 1.89
N PRO A 154 16.05 0.80 2.57
CA PRO A 154 17.28 0.01 2.75
C PRO A 154 17.89 -0.45 1.43
N ILE A 155 17.08 -0.99 0.52
CA ILE A 155 17.59 -1.45 -0.77
C ILE A 155 17.94 -0.29 -1.70
N ILE A 156 17.20 0.82 -1.66
CA ILE A 156 17.51 2.05 -2.41
C ILE A 156 18.87 2.60 -1.97
N ALA A 157 19.14 2.64 -0.66
CA ALA A 157 20.44 3.07 -0.12
C ALA A 157 21.59 2.14 -0.54
N ASP A 158 21.32 0.82 -0.58
CA ASP A 158 22.32 -0.19 -0.94
C ASP A 158 22.71 -0.11 -2.41
N VAL A 159 21.73 -0.07 -3.32
CA VAL A 159 21.99 -0.11 -4.77
C VAL A 159 22.36 1.24 -5.38
N ALA A 160 21.99 2.37 -4.77
CA ALA A 160 22.29 3.69 -5.32
C ALA A 160 23.81 3.97 -5.33
N GLU A 161 24.29 4.58 -6.42
CA GLU A 161 25.67 5.03 -6.52
C GLU A 161 25.94 6.22 -5.58
N ASN A 162 24.97 7.10 -5.39
CA ASN A 162 25.07 8.32 -4.60
C ASN A 162 23.82 8.51 -3.72
N ILE A 163 24.01 9.10 -2.53
CA ILE A 163 22.93 9.35 -1.57
C ILE A 163 22.84 10.84 -1.27
N ILE A 164 21.63 11.36 -1.33
CA ILE A 164 21.22 12.67 -0.81
C ILE A 164 20.34 12.39 0.40
N ILE A 165 20.64 12.96 1.56
CA ILE A 165 19.85 12.78 2.78
C ILE A 165 19.05 14.04 3.03
N GLU A 166 17.73 13.92 3.19
CA GLU A 166 16.90 14.96 3.79
C GLU A 166 16.80 14.67 5.30
N LEU A 167 17.59 15.38 6.09
CA LEU A 167 17.56 15.27 7.54
C LEU A 167 16.39 16.10 8.08
N ASN A 168 15.30 15.40 8.42
CA ASN A 168 14.07 16.05 8.87
C ASN A 168 14.05 16.15 10.40
N ILE A 169 14.30 17.38 10.90
CA ILE A 169 14.35 17.66 12.32
C ILE A 169 12.98 17.99 12.95
N SER A 170 11.90 17.98 12.18
CA SER A 170 10.53 18.09 12.72
C SER A 170 10.08 16.80 13.42
N HIS A 171 10.63 15.66 13.02
CA HIS A 171 10.32 14.38 13.63
C HIS A 171 11.02 14.20 15.00
N PRO A 172 10.36 13.55 15.98
CA PRO A 172 10.93 13.34 17.31
C PRO A 172 12.09 12.33 17.29
N GLU A 173 13.04 12.50 18.22
CA GLU A 173 14.15 11.53 18.41
C GLU A 173 13.68 10.17 18.89
N SER A 174 12.48 10.08 19.49
CA SER A 174 11.86 8.82 19.92
C SER A 174 11.51 7.87 18.77
N LEU A 175 11.60 8.30 17.51
CA LEU A 175 11.62 7.40 16.36
C LEU A 175 12.81 6.43 16.36
N ILE A 176 13.93 6.79 17.04
CA ILE A 176 15.09 5.89 17.16
C ILE A 176 14.68 4.69 18.02
N GLY A 177 14.63 3.50 17.41
CA GLY A 177 14.32 2.26 18.12
C GLY A 177 12.98 1.60 17.74
N ILE A 178 12.10 2.29 17.00
CA ILE A 178 10.88 1.66 16.48
C ILE A 178 11.12 0.86 15.20
N HIS A 179 12.27 1.02 14.56
CA HIS A 179 12.63 0.35 13.31
C HIS A 179 13.28 -1.02 13.56
N ASP A 180 13.09 -1.92 12.59
CA ASP A 180 13.70 -3.26 12.56
C ASP A 180 14.12 -3.55 11.11
N ILE A 181 15.32 -3.13 10.75
CA ILE A 181 15.82 -3.16 9.39
C ILE A 181 16.54 -4.48 9.14
N TYR A 182 15.83 -5.41 8.53
CA TYR A 182 16.39 -6.66 8.04
C TYR A 182 16.39 -6.64 6.50
N VAL A 183 17.57 -6.79 5.91
CA VAL A 183 17.74 -6.83 4.45
C VAL A 183 18.11 -8.25 4.07
N PRO A 184 17.22 -9.01 3.43
CA PRO A 184 17.56 -10.36 2.97
C PRO A 184 18.58 -10.29 1.83
N GLU A 185 19.36 -11.36 1.69
CA GLU A 185 20.22 -11.56 0.53
C GLU A 185 19.40 -11.65 -0.75
N LYS A 186 20.04 -11.52 -1.91
CA LYS A 186 19.37 -11.64 -3.21
C LYS A 186 18.73 -13.03 -3.39
N GLN A 187 17.75 -13.11 -4.26
CA GLN A 187 17.08 -14.37 -4.58
C GLN A 187 18.09 -15.42 -5.05
N GLY A 188 17.93 -16.64 -4.56
CA GLY A 188 18.83 -17.77 -4.81
C GLY A 188 19.97 -17.91 -3.79
N GLU A 189 20.29 -16.87 -3.02
CA GLU A 189 21.33 -16.88 -1.98
C GLU A 189 20.75 -16.69 -0.57
N ARG A 190 19.50 -16.16 -0.46
CA ARG A 190 18.88 -15.82 0.82
C ARG A 190 18.51 -17.05 1.65
N GLN A 191 18.66 -16.87 2.96
CA GLN A 191 18.17 -17.82 3.95
C GLN A 191 16.70 -17.55 4.29
N ALA A 192 16.06 -18.48 5.03
CA ALA A 192 14.73 -18.25 5.56
C ALA A 192 14.73 -17.01 6.47
N ILE A 193 13.80 -16.09 6.25
CA ILE A 193 13.66 -14.88 7.09
C ILE A 193 13.24 -15.35 8.49
N PRO A 194 13.99 -15.05 9.56
CA PRO A 194 13.77 -15.64 10.91
C PRO A 194 12.64 -14.90 11.67
N LEU A 195 11.53 -14.54 11.00
CA LEU A 195 10.38 -13.88 11.57
C LEU A 195 9.23 -14.88 11.70
N THR A 196 8.83 -15.19 12.93
CA THR A 196 7.82 -16.20 13.26
C THR A 196 6.59 -15.60 13.95
N ASN A 197 6.72 -14.40 14.51
CA ASN A 197 5.64 -13.63 15.13
C ASN A 197 5.69 -12.19 14.62
N ALA A 198 4.56 -11.49 14.61
CA ALA A 198 4.49 -10.10 14.21
C ALA A 198 5.40 -9.18 15.06
N SER A 199 5.64 -9.55 16.32
CA SER A 199 6.47 -8.81 17.28
C SER A 199 7.96 -9.11 17.22
N ASP A 200 8.39 -10.14 16.46
CA ASP A 200 9.81 -10.47 16.38
C ASP A 200 10.62 -9.30 15.81
N ARG A 201 11.76 -9.00 16.41
CA ARG A 201 12.75 -8.06 15.87
C ARG A 201 13.96 -8.86 15.41
N ILE A 202 14.30 -8.75 14.14
CA ILE A 202 15.26 -9.63 13.45
C ILE A 202 16.39 -8.86 12.77
N GLY A 203 16.33 -7.55 12.77
CA GLY A 203 17.27 -6.67 12.07
C GLY A 203 17.86 -5.60 12.96
N GLU A 204 18.38 -4.56 12.33
CA GLU A 204 19.05 -3.42 12.95
C GLU A 204 18.07 -2.27 13.20
N LYS A 205 18.47 -1.31 14.07
CA LYS A 205 17.65 -0.12 14.38
C LYS A 205 17.66 0.96 13.30
N GLY A 206 18.48 0.80 12.27
CA GLY A 206 18.63 1.76 11.19
C GLY A 206 19.21 1.10 9.94
N ILE A 207 19.28 1.88 8.87
CA ILE A 207 19.83 1.45 7.57
C ILE A 207 21.33 1.65 7.61
N LYS A 208 22.11 0.57 7.45
CA LYS A 208 23.57 0.69 7.31
C LYS A 208 23.89 1.36 5.98
N ILE A 209 24.63 2.46 6.02
CA ILE A 209 25.02 3.20 4.83
C ILE A 209 26.54 3.27 4.70
N ASP A 210 27.03 3.37 3.46
CA ASP A 210 28.42 3.73 3.17
C ASP A 210 28.55 5.26 3.15
N PRO A 211 29.24 5.89 4.11
CA PRO A 211 29.37 7.34 4.15
C PRO A 211 29.98 7.97 2.88
N SER A 212 30.78 7.20 2.12
CA SER A 212 31.38 7.67 0.87
C SER A 212 30.39 7.94 -0.24
N LYS A 213 29.21 7.27 -0.19
CA LYS A 213 28.10 7.51 -1.11
C LYS A 213 27.35 8.81 -0.84
N ILE A 214 27.42 9.37 0.39
CA ILE A 214 26.69 10.58 0.76
C ILE A 214 27.31 11.79 0.05
N LYS A 215 26.53 12.44 -0.80
CA LYS A 215 26.95 13.63 -1.58
C LYS A 215 26.40 14.92 -1.01
N ALA A 216 25.23 14.87 -0.39
CA ALA A 216 24.57 16.03 0.19
C ALA A 216 23.70 15.63 1.40
N ILE A 217 23.61 16.54 2.36
CA ILE A 217 22.64 16.51 3.45
C ILE A 217 21.86 17.81 3.39
N VAL A 218 20.54 17.72 3.29
CA VAL A 218 19.66 18.88 3.27
C VAL A 218 18.81 18.84 4.55
N ILE A 219 18.76 19.97 5.26
CA ILE A 219 17.94 20.05 6.48
C ILE A 219 16.50 20.36 6.10
N SER A 220 15.57 19.55 6.61
CA SER A 220 14.13 19.70 6.43
C SER A 220 13.42 19.89 7.78
N GLN A 221 12.29 20.59 7.76
CA GLN A 221 11.35 20.71 8.87
C GLN A 221 9.91 20.49 8.40
N GLU A 222 9.75 19.95 7.20
CA GLU A 222 8.43 19.72 6.60
C GLU A 222 7.79 18.45 7.17
N PRO A 223 6.58 18.55 7.74
CA PRO A 223 5.87 17.37 8.25
C PRO A 223 5.39 16.48 7.12
N ASP A 224 5.08 15.23 7.46
CA ASP A 224 4.39 14.33 6.53
C ASP A 224 3.00 14.86 6.17
N ALA A 225 2.58 14.58 4.96
CA ALA A 225 1.22 14.90 4.52
C ALA A 225 0.20 14.02 5.27
N PRO A 226 -0.77 14.62 6.01
CA PRO A 226 -1.68 13.84 6.83
C PRO A 226 -2.57 12.92 5.99
N SER A 227 -3.02 11.82 6.61
CA SER A 227 -4.06 10.97 6.06
C SER A 227 -5.38 11.72 5.99
N LEU A 228 -6.05 11.62 4.84
CA LEU A 228 -7.42 12.11 4.71
C LEU A 228 -8.37 10.99 5.17
N ILE A 229 -8.81 11.06 6.42
CA ILE A 229 -9.80 10.13 6.94
C ILE A 229 -11.16 10.49 6.37
N VAL A 230 -11.76 9.53 5.67
CA VAL A 230 -13.18 9.61 5.30
C VAL A 230 -13.95 8.83 6.36
N PRO A 231 -14.82 9.48 7.14
CA PRO A 231 -15.65 8.78 8.13
C PRO A 231 -16.42 7.64 7.46
N PRO A 232 -16.64 6.51 8.18
CA PRO A 232 -17.48 5.43 7.69
C PRO A 232 -18.91 5.95 7.43
N ASP A 233 -19.46 5.62 6.27
CA ASP A 233 -20.89 5.79 5.99
C ASP A 233 -21.68 4.52 6.38
N GLU A 234 -23.00 4.54 6.23
CA GLU A 234 -23.88 3.43 6.60
C GLU A 234 -23.51 2.13 5.87
N GLU A 235 -23.11 2.23 4.59
CA GLU A 235 -22.74 1.08 3.77
C GLU A 235 -21.41 0.47 4.24
N THR A 236 -20.40 1.29 4.53
CA THR A 236 -19.12 0.83 5.04
C THR A 236 -19.26 0.21 6.43
N GLN A 237 -20.12 0.78 7.29
CA GLN A 237 -20.43 0.20 8.59
C GLN A 237 -21.15 -1.16 8.46
N THR A 238 -22.05 -1.28 7.49
CA THR A 238 -22.75 -2.55 7.20
C THR A 238 -21.76 -3.63 6.78
N MET A 239 -20.83 -3.30 5.89
CA MET A 239 -19.75 -4.24 5.50
C MET A 239 -18.89 -4.66 6.69
N ALA A 240 -18.53 -3.71 7.55
CA ALA A 240 -17.78 -4.00 8.78
C ALA A 240 -18.54 -4.99 9.68
N ASN A 241 -19.82 -4.79 9.89
CA ASN A 241 -20.66 -5.67 10.70
C ASN A 241 -20.72 -7.09 10.09
N TYR A 242 -20.86 -7.22 8.77
CA TYR A 242 -20.83 -8.52 8.11
C TYR A 242 -19.49 -9.25 8.32
N LEU A 243 -18.37 -8.53 8.30
CA LEU A 243 -17.07 -9.14 8.57
C LEU A 243 -16.92 -9.59 10.02
N LEU A 244 -17.37 -8.80 10.99
CA LEU A 244 -17.37 -9.17 12.41
C LEU A 244 -18.23 -10.44 12.65
N ASP A 245 -19.40 -10.52 12.04
CA ASP A 245 -20.28 -11.69 12.11
C ASP A 245 -19.63 -12.91 11.44
N PHE A 246 -18.95 -12.70 10.31
CA PHE A 246 -18.20 -13.74 9.61
C PHE A 246 -17.08 -14.29 10.50
N PHE A 247 -16.27 -13.43 11.13
CA PHE A 247 -15.22 -13.87 12.05
C PHE A 247 -15.78 -14.61 13.27
N SER A 248 -16.87 -14.13 13.86
CA SER A 248 -17.57 -14.84 14.95
C SER A 248 -18.06 -16.21 14.51
N SER A 249 -18.51 -16.36 13.26
CA SER A 249 -18.91 -17.65 12.69
C SER A 249 -17.71 -18.59 12.48
N GLU A 250 -16.56 -18.06 12.05
CA GLU A 250 -15.31 -18.81 11.93
C GLU A 250 -14.80 -19.32 13.29
N ILE A 251 -14.95 -18.53 14.36
CA ILE A 251 -14.63 -18.94 15.71
C ILE A 251 -15.56 -20.06 16.17
N LYS A 252 -16.88 -19.93 15.97
CA LYS A 252 -17.86 -20.98 16.31
C LYS A 252 -17.57 -22.28 15.56
N ALA A 253 -17.07 -22.20 14.35
CA ALA A 253 -16.66 -23.34 13.53
C ALA A 253 -15.28 -23.91 13.91
N GLY A 254 -14.58 -23.32 14.86
CA GLY A 254 -13.23 -23.75 15.30
C GLY A 254 -12.11 -23.46 14.30
N ARG A 255 -12.35 -22.60 13.29
CA ARG A 255 -11.34 -22.22 12.29
C ARG A 255 -10.54 -20.99 12.69
N LEU A 256 -11.06 -20.13 13.55
CA LEU A 256 -10.36 -19.01 14.18
C LEU A 256 -10.50 -19.07 15.71
N THR A 257 -9.75 -18.25 16.40
CA THR A 257 -9.82 -18.01 17.85
C THR A 257 -10.25 -16.55 18.11
N LYS A 258 -10.52 -16.17 19.35
CA LYS A 258 -10.84 -14.76 19.71
C LYS A 258 -9.68 -13.79 19.48
N THR A 259 -8.46 -14.30 19.41
CA THR A 259 -7.28 -13.51 19.05
C THR A 259 -7.16 -13.30 17.55
N LEU A 260 -8.03 -13.94 16.74
CA LEU A 260 -7.95 -14.05 15.29
C LEU A 260 -6.57 -14.56 14.83
N ALA A 261 -6.21 -14.33 13.58
CA ALA A 261 -4.84 -14.38 13.09
C ALA A 261 -4.34 -12.93 12.95
N PRO A 262 -3.04 -12.68 12.79
CA PRO A 262 -2.58 -11.32 12.53
C PRO A 262 -3.31 -10.71 11.33
N ILE A 263 -3.68 -9.44 11.46
CA ILE A 263 -4.56 -8.75 10.50
C ILE A 263 -3.74 -7.84 9.62
N GLN A 264 -3.90 -7.99 8.31
CA GLN A 264 -3.55 -6.97 7.34
C GLN A 264 -4.82 -6.26 6.90
N SER A 265 -4.79 -4.94 6.92
CA SER A 265 -5.87 -4.10 6.42
C SER A 265 -5.33 -3.10 5.41
N GLY A 266 -5.99 -3.02 4.26
CA GLY A 266 -5.70 -2.00 3.25
C GLY A 266 -6.04 -0.59 3.75
N VAL A 267 -5.69 0.42 2.95
CA VAL A 267 -6.03 1.83 3.23
C VAL A 267 -7.44 2.11 2.72
N GLY A 268 -8.28 2.79 3.53
CA GLY A 268 -9.60 3.23 3.10
C GLY A 268 -10.67 3.18 4.17
N SER A 269 -11.85 3.73 3.85
CA SER A 269 -12.97 3.86 4.80
C SER A 269 -13.53 2.53 5.30
N VAL A 270 -13.62 1.52 4.44
CA VAL A 270 -14.10 0.18 4.83
C VAL A 270 -13.12 -0.48 5.78
N ALA A 271 -11.82 -0.43 5.45
CA ALA A 271 -10.77 -1.00 6.27
C ALA A 271 -10.76 -0.38 7.69
N ASN A 272 -10.88 0.95 7.77
CA ASN A 272 -10.97 1.66 9.03
C ASN A 272 -12.24 1.27 9.80
N ALA A 273 -13.40 1.18 9.13
CA ALA A 273 -14.66 0.78 9.78
C ALA A 273 -14.58 -0.64 10.39
N VAL A 274 -13.93 -1.57 9.69
CA VAL A 274 -13.71 -2.94 10.22
C VAL A 274 -12.84 -2.91 11.47
N LEU A 275 -11.72 -2.20 11.42
CA LEU A 275 -10.82 -2.08 12.56
C LEU A 275 -11.50 -1.35 13.73
N ASP A 276 -12.20 -0.26 13.48
CA ASP A 276 -12.95 0.45 14.53
C ASP A 276 -14.00 -0.46 15.19
N GLY A 277 -14.66 -1.33 14.39
CA GLY A 277 -15.62 -2.32 14.90
C GLY A 277 -15.00 -3.33 15.87
N PHE A 278 -13.70 -3.56 15.84
CA PHE A 278 -13.04 -4.43 16.81
C PHE A 278 -13.00 -3.84 18.23
N ALA A 279 -13.08 -2.53 18.38
CA ALA A 279 -13.03 -1.88 19.70
C ALA A 279 -14.14 -2.39 20.62
N ASP A 280 -15.36 -2.56 20.10
CA ASP A 280 -16.54 -3.02 20.84
C ASP A 280 -16.83 -4.52 20.67
N SER A 281 -15.95 -5.25 19.98
CA SER A 281 -16.13 -6.68 19.69
C SER A 281 -15.65 -7.59 20.82
N GLU A 282 -15.95 -8.89 20.69
CA GLU A 282 -15.44 -9.94 21.58
C GLU A 282 -13.97 -10.32 21.33
N PHE A 283 -13.34 -9.75 20.28
CA PHE A 283 -11.98 -10.07 19.91
C PHE A 283 -10.99 -9.37 20.83
N GLU A 284 -9.91 -10.06 21.19
CA GLU A 284 -8.93 -9.61 22.18
C GLU A 284 -7.53 -10.07 21.77
N HIS A 285 -6.50 -9.38 22.26
CA HIS A 285 -5.11 -9.72 22.00
C HIS A 285 -4.79 -9.78 20.49
N LEU A 286 -5.34 -8.83 19.74
CA LEU A 286 -5.15 -8.76 18.30
C LEU A 286 -3.71 -8.39 17.95
N GLN A 287 -3.25 -8.87 16.81
CA GLN A 287 -1.99 -8.47 16.21
C GLN A 287 -2.23 -7.90 14.82
N VAL A 288 -1.49 -6.88 14.46
CA VAL A 288 -1.49 -6.28 13.13
C VAL A 288 -0.16 -6.57 12.44
N PHE A 289 -0.21 -7.06 11.20
CA PHE A 289 0.94 -7.20 10.32
C PHE A 289 0.51 -6.70 8.93
N SER A 290 0.88 -5.46 8.62
CA SER A 290 0.33 -4.72 7.49
C SER A 290 1.39 -3.87 6.78
N GLU A 291 0.98 -3.07 5.83
CA GLU A 291 1.84 -2.08 5.18
C GLU A 291 1.83 -0.76 5.93
N VAL A 292 0.64 -0.32 6.37
CA VAL A 292 0.42 1.00 6.95
C VAL A 292 -0.32 0.88 8.28
N LEU A 293 0.21 1.54 9.30
CA LEU A 293 -0.51 1.77 10.56
C LEU A 293 -1.29 3.08 10.44
N GLN A 294 -2.61 2.98 10.50
CA GLN A 294 -3.55 4.09 10.41
C GLN A 294 -4.19 4.36 11.77
N ASP A 295 -4.98 5.42 11.86
CA ASP A 295 -5.65 5.88 13.09
C ASP A 295 -6.35 4.77 13.86
N ALA A 296 -7.11 3.91 13.17
CA ALA A 296 -7.85 2.81 13.80
C ALA A 296 -6.93 1.85 14.58
N VAL A 297 -5.70 1.60 14.10
CA VAL A 297 -4.74 0.72 14.80
C VAL A 297 -4.31 1.34 16.13
N PHE A 298 -3.99 2.64 16.14
CA PHE A 298 -3.61 3.35 17.37
C PHE A 298 -4.76 3.44 18.36
N ASN A 299 -5.99 3.67 17.88
CA ASN A 299 -7.18 3.64 18.73
C ASN A 299 -7.38 2.26 19.38
N LEU A 300 -7.12 1.17 18.65
CA LEU A 300 -7.20 -0.20 19.19
C LEU A 300 -6.07 -0.51 20.18
N ILE A 301 -4.86 0.04 19.96
CA ILE A 301 -3.74 -0.05 20.93
C ILE A 301 -4.13 0.66 22.23
N ASP A 302 -4.70 1.87 22.13
CA ASP A 302 -5.15 2.66 23.30
C ASP A 302 -6.30 1.98 24.03
N ALA A 303 -7.20 1.31 23.31
CA ALA A 303 -8.29 0.52 23.90
C ALA A 303 -7.83 -0.84 24.48
N GLY A 304 -6.54 -1.19 24.36
CA GLY A 304 -5.99 -2.47 24.83
C GLY A 304 -6.47 -3.69 24.05
N LYS A 305 -6.95 -3.50 22.82
CA LYS A 305 -7.39 -4.58 21.91
C LYS A 305 -6.27 -5.13 21.05
N VAL A 306 -5.30 -4.29 20.65
CA VAL A 306 -4.12 -4.67 19.86
C VAL A 306 -2.91 -4.74 20.77
N ASP A 307 -2.29 -5.90 20.84
CA ASP A 307 -1.08 -6.14 21.63
C ASP A 307 0.17 -5.67 20.88
N PHE A 308 0.21 -5.85 19.55
CA PHE A 308 1.35 -5.50 18.75
C PHE A 308 0.99 -5.18 17.27
N ALA A 309 1.67 -4.20 16.70
CA ALA A 309 1.51 -3.80 15.31
C ALA A 309 2.85 -3.73 14.58
N SER A 310 2.94 -4.40 13.43
CA SER A 310 4.09 -4.42 12.53
C SER A 310 3.68 -3.89 11.15
N ALA A 311 4.43 -2.94 10.62
CA ALA A 311 4.18 -2.38 9.29
C ALA A 311 5.45 -1.79 8.66
N THR A 312 5.31 -1.17 7.48
CA THR A 312 6.39 -0.43 6.86
C THR A 312 6.25 1.09 7.01
N SER A 313 5.06 1.58 7.36
CA SER A 313 4.82 3.02 7.56
C SER A 313 3.74 3.31 8.60
N ILE A 314 3.77 4.55 9.10
CA ILE A 314 2.72 5.16 9.93
C ILE A 314 2.16 6.35 9.17
N THR A 315 0.86 6.32 8.86
CA THR A 315 0.17 7.42 8.16
C THR A 315 -1.09 7.78 8.92
N LEU A 316 -1.06 8.91 9.62
CA LEU A 316 -2.10 9.34 10.55
C LEU A 316 -2.79 10.61 10.09
N SER A 317 -3.99 10.85 10.64
CA SER A 317 -4.62 12.16 10.59
C SER A 317 -3.77 13.19 11.35
N GLU A 318 -3.95 14.46 11.04
CA GLU A 318 -3.18 15.54 11.66
C GLU A 318 -3.31 15.53 13.20
N GLU A 319 -4.53 15.40 13.72
CA GLU A 319 -4.81 15.40 15.15
C GLU A 319 -4.18 14.20 15.87
N LEU A 320 -4.38 13.00 15.33
CA LEU A 320 -3.83 11.79 15.95
C LEU A 320 -2.31 11.74 15.80
N GLY A 321 -1.78 12.16 14.65
CA GLY A 321 -0.34 12.21 14.40
C GLY A 321 0.39 13.08 15.41
N LYS A 322 -0.14 14.27 15.69
CA LYS A 322 0.40 15.12 16.75
C LYS A 322 0.44 14.41 18.11
N ARG A 323 -0.68 13.81 18.52
CA ARG A 323 -0.77 13.09 19.81
C ARG A 323 0.21 11.90 19.89
N VAL A 324 0.27 11.10 18.83
CA VAL A 324 1.12 9.89 18.77
C VAL A 324 2.60 10.26 18.78
N TYR A 325 3.02 11.22 17.95
CA TYR A 325 4.45 11.58 17.87
C TYR A 325 4.96 12.33 19.12
N GLU A 326 4.12 13.10 19.79
CA GLU A 326 4.44 13.71 21.10
C GLU A 326 4.59 12.65 22.22
N ASN A 327 3.99 11.47 22.05
CA ASN A 327 3.94 10.40 23.06
C ASN A 327 4.44 9.05 22.52
N LEU A 328 5.32 9.05 21.53
CA LEU A 328 5.72 7.85 20.80
C LEU A 328 6.33 6.76 21.72
N ASP A 329 6.99 7.17 22.79
CA ASP A 329 7.56 6.25 23.79
C ASP A 329 6.50 5.30 24.41
N GLN A 330 5.23 5.72 24.47
CA GLN A 330 4.13 4.89 24.97
C GLN A 330 3.74 3.77 24.01
N TYR A 331 4.11 3.89 22.74
CA TYR A 331 3.81 2.95 21.69
C TYR A 331 5.03 2.10 21.27
N ALA A 332 6.25 2.51 21.63
CA ALA A 332 7.51 1.93 21.12
C ALA A 332 7.62 0.41 21.34
N ASP A 333 7.10 -0.10 22.45
CA ASP A 333 7.09 -1.54 22.77
C ASP A 333 5.96 -2.31 22.07
N LYS A 334 5.01 -1.60 21.44
CA LYS A 334 3.81 -2.18 20.81
C LYS A 334 3.82 -2.09 19.29
N LEU A 335 4.84 -1.50 18.70
CA LEU A 335 4.92 -1.35 17.25
C LEU A 335 6.35 -1.53 16.71
N VAL A 336 6.44 -1.84 15.43
CA VAL A 336 7.69 -1.91 14.69
C VAL A 336 7.50 -1.51 13.23
N LEU A 337 8.44 -0.75 12.70
CA LEU A 337 8.51 -0.43 11.28
C LEU A 337 9.62 -1.23 10.59
N ARG A 338 9.26 -1.94 9.51
CA ARG A 338 10.11 -2.87 8.76
C ARG A 338 10.29 -2.44 7.31
N PRO A 339 11.34 -2.92 6.63
CA PRO A 339 11.39 -2.83 5.17
C PRO A 339 10.15 -3.43 4.52
N GLN A 340 9.65 -2.78 3.48
CA GLN A 340 8.55 -3.26 2.64
C GLN A 340 8.80 -4.69 2.12
N GLU A 341 10.05 -5.02 1.82
CA GLU A 341 10.46 -6.36 1.40
C GLU A 341 10.14 -7.44 2.47
N ILE A 342 10.03 -7.06 3.73
CA ILE A 342 9.65 -7.95 4.85
C ILE A 342 8.16 -7.91 5.11
N SER A 343 7.56 -6.71 5.20
CA SER A 343 6.11 -6.55 5.43
C SER A 343 5.27 -7.22 4.33
N ASN A 344 5.72 -7.15 3.09
CA ASN A 344 5.04 -7.72 1.92
C ASN A 344 5.59 -9.09 1.49
N HIS A 345 6.47 -9.71 2.29
CA HIS A 345 7.14 -10.94 1.87
C HIS A 345 6.17 -12.14 1.84
N PRO A 346 5.95 -12.78 0.68
CA PRO A 346 4.97 -13.86 0.53
C PRO A 346 5.15 -15.01 1.52
N GLU A 347 6.39 -15.44 1.78
CA GLU A 347 6.68 -16.52 2.71
C GLU A 347 6.37 -16.13 4.17
N VAL A 348 6.70 -14.89 4.56
CA VAL A 348 6.40 -14.37 5.91
C VAL A 348 4.89 -14.27 6.12
N ILE A 349 4.16 -13.71 5.16
CA ILE A 349 2.69 -13.61 5.18
C ILE A 349 2.08 -15.01 5.36
N ARG A 350 2.54 -15.98 4.59
CA ARG A 350 2.06 -17.36 4.64
C ARG A 350 2.39 -18.04 5.97
N ARG A 351 3.58 -17.84 6.49
CA ARG A 351 4.03 -18.41 7.77
C ARG A 351 3.23 -17.84 8.94
N LEU A 352 2.97 -16.55 8.96
CA LEU A 352 2.15 -15.90 9.99
C LEU A 352 0.66 -16.27 9.88
N GLY A 353 0.21 -16.69 8.70
CA GLY A 353 -1.17 -17.12 8.46
C GLY A 353 -2.17 -15.98 8.60
N LEU A 354 -1.86 -14.85 7.97
CA LEU A 354 -2.62 -13.60 8.09
C LEU A 354 -4.09 -13.73 7.63
N ILE A 355 -4.93 -12.85 8.18
CA ILE A 355 -6.19 -12.44 7.57
C ILE A 355 -5.90 -11.15 6.78
N SER A 356 -6.15 -11.16 5.48
CA SER A 356 -5.97 -9.96 4.64
C SER A 356 -7.31 -9.39 4.20
N ILE A 357 -7.47 -8.06 4.35
CA ILE A 357 -8.67 -7.32 3.98
C ILE A 357 -8.25 -6.21 3.02
N ASN A 358 -8.59 -6.37 1.74
CA ASN A 358 -8.23 -5.44 0.68
C ASN A 358 -9.46 -4.93 -0.06
N THR A 359 -9.36 -3.74 -0.65
CA THR A 359 -10.43 -3.11 -1.39
C THR A 359 -10.38 -3.51 -2.87
N ALA A 360 -11.53 -3.83 -3.45
CA ALA A 360 -11.71 -4.01 -4.88
C ALA A 360 -12.39 -2.80 -5.52
N LEU A 361 -12.20 -2.59 -6.82
CA LEU A 361 -13.05 -1.74 -7.63
C LEU A 361 -14.27 -2.52 -8.13
N GLU A 362 -14.04 -3.75 -8.56
CA GLU A 362 -15.09 -4.65 -9.05
C GLU A 362 -14.64 -6.11 -8.96
N ALA A 363 -15.61 -7.02 -8.96
CA ALA A 363 -15.40 -8.46 -9.03
C ALA A 363 -16.34 -9.07 -10.08
N ASP A 364 -15.94 -10.17 -10.70
CA ASP A 364 -16.85 -10.89 -11.60
C ASP A 364 -17.61 -12.03 -10.88
N ILE A 365 -18.56 -12.60 -11.62
CA ILE A 365 -19.42 -13.67 -11.10
C ILE A 365 -18.68 -14.96 -10.73
N TYR A 366 -17.39 -15.09 -11.06
CA TYR A 366 -16.55 -16.24 -10.70
C TYR A 366 -15.55 -15.92 -9.60
N GLY A 367 -15.40 -14.62 -9.23
CA GLY A 367 -14.54 -14.18 -8.15
C GLY A 367 -13.17 -13.66 -8.59
N ASN A 368 -12.96 -13.37 -9.88
CA ASN A 368 -11.81 -12.57 -10.29
C ASN A 368 -12.03 -11.11 -9.86
N VAL A 369 -10.98 -10.44 -9.42
CA VAL A 369 -11.03 -9.09 -8.86
C VAL A 369 -10.17 -8.14 -9.67
N ASN A 370 -10.72 -6.97 -9.98
CA ASN A 370 -10.03 -5.78 -10.46
C ASN A 370 -9.96 -4.76 -9.32
N SER A 371 -8.76 -4.36 -8.96
CA SER A 371 -8.51 -3.35 -7.92
C SER A 371 -7.79 -2.10 -8.44
N THR A 372 -7.47 -2.03 -9.73
CA THR A 372 -6.59 -1.00 -10.30
C THR A 372 -7.21 -0.16 -11.40
N HIS A 373 -8.06 -0.71 -12.27
CA HIS A 373 -8.53 -0.04 -13.48
C HIS A 373 -10.05 0.16 -13.50
N VAL A 374 -10.50 1.33 -13.90
CA VAL A 374 -11.90 1.64 -14.16
C VAL A 374 -12.18 1.47 -15.65
N SER A 375 -13.28 0.78 -15.98
CA SER A 375 -13.69 0.49 -17.36
C SER A 375 -12.55 -0.11 -18.21
N GLY A 376 -11.74 -0.96 -17.59
CA GLY A 376 -10.66 -1.72 -18.23
C GLY A 376 -9.42 -0.94 -18.65
N SER A 377 -9.52 0.37 -18.87
CA SER A 377 -8.45 1.16 -19.49
C SER A 377 -7.88 2.26 -18.61
N LYS A 378 -8.68 2.81 -17.69
CA LYS A 378 -8.26 3.94 -16.87
C LYS A 378 -7.70 3.47 -15.54
N MET A 379 -6.40 3.54 -15.38
CA MET A 379 -5.73 3.25 -14.13
C MET A 379 -6.18 4.24 -13.04
N MET A 380 -6.57 3.70 -11.87
CA MET A 380 -6.93 4.44 -10.66
C MET A 380 -5.77 4.49 -9.67
N ASN A 381 -5.14 3.36 -9.46
CA ASN A 381 -3.98 3.16 -8.58
C ASN A 381 -3.23 1.91 -9.04
N GLY A 382 -2.05 1.67 -8.50
CA GLY A 382 -1.33 0.43 -8.71
C GLY A 382 -1.92 -0.74 -7.91
N ILE A 383 -1.44 -1.94 -8.16
CA ILE A 383 -1.84 -3.15 -7.42
C ILE A 383 -1.41 -3.09 -5.95
N GLY A 384 -0.29 -2.41 -5.67
CA GLY A 384 0.25 -2.33 -4.30
C GLY A 384 0.62 -3.69 -3.73
N GLY A 385 0.34 -3.86 -2.45
CA GLY A 385 0.56 -5.12 -1.75
C GLY A 385 -0.65 -6.04 -1.72
N SER A 386 -1.78 -5.66 -2.29
CA SER A 386 -3.01 -6.47 -2.20
C SER A 386 -2.82 -7.89 -2.72
N GLY A 387 -2.05 -8.08 -3.79
CA GLY A 387 -1.72 -9.40 -4.33
C GLY A 387 -0.73 -10.18 -3.46
N ASP A 388 0.24 -9.48 -2.84
CA ASP A 388 1.18 -10.10 -1.90
C ASP A 388 0.42 -10.72 -0.72
N PHE A 389 -0.52 -9.96 -0.15
CA PHE A 389 -1.30 -10.41 1.00
C PHE A 389 -2.40 -11.40 0.62
N ALA A 390 -3.27 -11.08 -0.33
CA ALA A 390 -4.42 -11.92 -0.67
C ALA A 390 -3.99 -13.34 -1.06
N ARG A 391 -2.99 -13.47 -1.93
CA ARG A 391 -2.50 -14.77 -2.43
C ARG A 391 -1.82 -15.61 -1.34
N ASN A 392 -1.26 -14.99 -0.31
CA ASN A 392 -0.44 -15.66 0.70
C ASN A 392 -1.08 -15.69 2.09
N ALA A 393 -2.17 -14.97 2.31
CA ALA A 393 -2.92 -15.01 3.55
C ALA A 393 -3.58 -16.37 3.78
N ARG A 394 -3.89 -16.65 5.04
CA ARG A 394 -4.78 -17.78 5.43
C ARG A 394 -6.20 -17.53 4.96
N LEU A 395 -6.59 -16.26 4.90
CA LEU A 395 -7.93 -15.82 4.52
C LEU A 395 -7.81 -14.49 3.75
N GLY A 396 -8.05 -14.54 2.44
CA GLY A 396 -8.00 -13.39 1.53
C GLY A 396 -9.40 -12.82 1.29
N ILE A 397 -9.67 -11.64 1.84
CA ILE A 397 -10.97 -10.96 1.79
C ILE A 397 -10.88 -9.72 0.91
N PHE A 398 -11.82 -9.58 -0.03
CA PHE A 398 -12.03 -8.37 -0.79
C PHE A 398 -13.33 -7.69 -0.41
N VAL A 399 -13.25 -6.38 -0.18
CA VAL A 399 -14.39 -5.54 0.19
C VAL A 399 -14.63 -4.47 -0.87
N THR A 400 -15.87 -4.22 -1.22
CA THR A 400 -16.26 -3.14 -2.14
C THR A 400 -17.73 -2.79 -1.94
N LYS A 401 -18.12 -1.54 -2.21
CA LYS A 401 -19.55 -1.23 -2.36
C LYS A 401 -20.09 -1.93 -3.60
N SER A 402 -21.29 -2.47 -3.53
CA SER A 402 -21.91 -3.20 -4.65
C SER A 402 -22.18 -2.33 -5.87
N TYR A 403 -22.10 -1.00 -5.72
CA TYR A 403 -22.33 -0.03 -6.79
C TYR A 403 -21.47 1.23 -6.64
N ALA A 404 -21.39 2.01 -7.73
CA ALA A 404 -20.75 3.31 -7.77
C ALA A 404 -21.62 4.34 -8.53
N LYS A 405 -21.21 5.60 -8.49
CA LYS A 405 -21.87 6.75 -9.19
C LYS A 405 -23.38 6.78 -8.99
N GLY A 406 -23.84 6.74 -7.73
CA GLY A 406 -25.26 6.84 -7.41
C GLY A 406 -26.10 5.71 -7.98
N GLY A 407 -25.56 4.50 -8.09
CA GLY A 407 -26.26 3.32 -8.59
C GLY A 407 -26.19 3.11 -10.10
N SER A 408 -25.40 3.89 -10.83
CA SER A 408 -25.27 3.74 -12.28
C SER A 408 -24.26 2.65 -12.69
N ILE A 409 -23.33 2.27 -11.81
CA ILE A 409 -22.26 1.31 -12.07
C ILE A 409 -22.37 0.17 -11.06
N SER A 410 -22.38 -1.07 -11.54
CA SER A 410 -22.27 -2.26 -10.71
C SER A 410 -20.80 -2.59 -10.43
N SER A 411 -20.48 -2.94 -9.18
CA SER A 411 -19.16 -3.50 -8.83
C SER A 411 -19.12 -5.03 -8.98
N ILE A 412 -20.26 -5.67 -9.24
CA ILE A 412 -20.32 -7.08 -9.63
C ILE A 412 -20.69 -7.16 -11.11
N VAL A 413 -19.82 -7.78 -11.90
CA VAL A 413 -19.94 -7.79 -13.38
C VAL A 413 -19.83 -9.21 -13.93
N PRO A 414 -20.26 -9.48 -15.17
CA PRO A 414 -20.13 -10.81 -15.78
C PRO A 414 -18.67 -11.28 -15.91
N MET A 415 -17.77 -10.37 -16.28
CA MET A 415 -16.33 -10.59 -16.44
C MET A 415 -15.60 -9.26 -16.20
N VAL A 416 -14.59 -9.27 -15.33
CA VAL A 416 -13.77 -8.08 -15.14
C VAL A 416 -12.89 -7.84 -16.38
N PRO A 417 -12.78 -6.59 -16.86
CA PRO A 417 -11.99 -6.29 -18.07
C PRO A 417 -10.49 -6.17 -17.77
N HIS A 418 -10.11 -6.11 -16.50
CA HIS A 418 -8.75 -6.12 -15.99
C HIS A 418 -8.70 -7.02 -14.76
N VAL A 419 -7.75 -7.94 -14.69
CA VAL A 419 -7.64 -8.90 -13.59
C VAL A 419 -6.37 -8.63 -12.80
N ASP A 420 -6.52 -8.20 -11.55
CA ASP A 420 -5.41 -8.06 -10.59
C ASP A 420 -5.28 -9.30 -9.70
N HIS A 421 -6.42 -9.88 -9.30
CA HIS A 421 -6.48 -11.09 -8.49
C HIS A 421 -7.38 -12.12 -9.15
N THR A 422 -6.83 -13.30 -9.35
CA THR A 422 -7.59 -14.40 -9.97
C THR A 422 -8.53 -15.03 -8.96
N GLU A 423 -9.55 -15.74 -9.45
CA GLU A 423 -10.49 -16.49 -8.62
C GLU A 423 -9.81 -17.45 -7.63
N HIS A 424 -8.55 -17.83 -7.88
CA HIS A 424 -7.78 -18.74 -7.03
C HIS A 424 -7.20 -18.06 -5.78
N ASP A 425 -7.13 -16.74 -5.79
CA ASP A 425 -6.52 -15.92 -4.73
C ASP A 425 -7.58 -15.17 -3.89
N VAL A 426 -8.88 -15.41 -4.18
CA VAL A 426 -10.01 -14.72 -3.54
C VAL A 426 -10.84 -15.73 -2.74
N ASP A 427 -10.81 -15.60 -1.41
CA ASP A 427 -11.54 -16.47 -0.50
C ASP A 427 -12.94 -15.93 -0.18
N VAL A 428 -13.06 -14.63 0.06
CA VAL A 428 -14.31 -13.99 0.49
C VAL A 428 -14.49 -12.66 -0.21
N ILE A 429 -15.69 -12.40 -0.70
CA ILE A 429 -16.11 -11.07 -1.18
C ILE A 429 -17.20 -10.53 -0.25
N VAL A 430 -17.06 -9.27 0.15
CA VAL A 430 -18.02 -8.58 1.01
C VAL A 430 -18.46 -7.27 0.35
N THR A 431 -19.76 -7.07 0.32
CA THR A 431 -20.37 -5.79 -0.02
C THR A 431 -21.37 -5.39 1.08
N GLU A 432 -21.97 -4.22 0.98
CA GLU A 432 -23.07 -3.83 1.88
C GLU A 432 -24.34 -4.68 1.68
N GLN A 433 -24.37 -5.52 0.64
CA GLN A 433 -25.45 -6.47 0.40
C GLN A 433 -25.28 -7.79 1.17
N GLY A 434 -24.03 -8.16 1.52
CA GLY A 434 -23.72 -9.39 2.25
C GLY A 434 -22.33 -9.95 1.95
N VAL A 435 -22.17 -11.24 2.26
CA VAL A 435 -20.90 -11.99 2.20
C VAL A 435 -21.04 -13.17 1.24
N ALA A 436 -20.05 -13.35 0.39
CA ALA A 436 -19.85 -14.56 -0.41
C ALA A 436 -18.55 -15.25 0.03
N ASP A 437 -18.66 -16.35 0.79
CA ASP A 437 -17.56 -17.25 1.11
C ASP A 437 -17.36 -18.23 -0.05
N LEU A 438 -16.26 -18.06 -0.77
CA LEU A 438 -15.96 -18.77 -2.02
C LEU A 438 -15.04 -19.98 -1.81
N ARG A 439 -14.61 -20.24 -0.58
CA ARG A 439 -13.65 -21.28 -0.26
C ARG A 439 -14.21 -22.67 -0.56
N GLY A 440 -13.41 -23.48 -1.26
CA GLY A 440 -13.77 -24.86 -1.62
C GLY A 440 -14.85 -25.01 -2.68
N LEU A 441 -15.28 -23.91 -3.33
CA LEU A 441 -16.33 -23.91 -4.33
C LEU A 441 -15.76 -23.92 -5.76
N ALA A 442 -16.42 -24.72 -6.62
CA ALA A 442 -16.20 -24.64 -8.05
C ALA A 442 -16.76 -23.31 -8.63
N PRO A 443 -16.26 -22.83 -9.79
CA PRO A 443 -16.71 -21.57 -10.37
C PRO A 443 -18.23 -21.42 -10.46
N LYS A 444 -18.94 -22.46 -10.90
CA LYS A 444 -20.41 -22.44 -11.00
C LYS A 444 -21.14 -22.39 -9.66
N GLU A 445 -20.52 -22.84 -8.57
CA GLU A 445 -21.08 -22.75 -7.22
C GLU A 445 -20.88 -21.36 -6.63
N ARG A 446 -19.86 -20.61 -7.09
CA ARG A 446 -19.58 -19.22 -6.66
C ARG A 446 -20.64 -18.26 -7.20
N VAL A 447 -21.11 -18.46 -8.44
CA VAL A 447 -22.05 -17.55 -9.13
C VAL A 447 -23.27 -17.20 -8.29
N PRO A 448 -24.05 -18.17 -7.78
CA PRO A 448 -25.23 -17.86 -6.97
C PRO A 448 -24.90 -17.10 -5.68
N LEU A 449 -23.74 -17.35 -5.05
CA LEU A 449 -23.33 -16.64 -3.84
C LEU A 449 -22.97 -15.20 -4.16
N ILE A 450 -22.16 -14.97 -5.19
CA ILE A 450 -21.72 -13.62 -5.57
C ILE A 450 -22.93 -12.78 -6.02
N ILE A 451 -23.77 -13.30 -6.92
CA ILE A 451 -24.91 -12.54 -7.43
C ILE A 451 -25.93 -12.28 -6.31
N ASN A 452 -26.32 -13.30 -5.54
CA ASN A 452 -27.38 -13.14 -4.55
C ASN A 452 -26.94 -12.32 -3.33
N ASN A 453 -25.69 -12.50 -2.87
CA ASN A 453 -25.22 -11.91 -1.64
C ASN A 453 -24.44 -10.60 -1.83
N CYS A 454 -23.78 -10.40 -2.99
CA CYS A 454 -22.88 -9.27 -3.16
C CYS A 454 -23.31 -8.27 -4.24
N ALA A 455 -24.11 -8.67 -5.24
CA ALA A 455 -24.57 -7.75 -6.27
C ALA A 455 -25.66 -6.80 -5.74
N HIS A 456 -25.63 -5.55 -6.19
CA HIS A 456 -26.72 -4.60 -5.93
C HIS A 456 -28.04 -5.11 -6.54
N PRO A 457 -29.19 -4.98 -5.85
CA PRO A 457 -30.47 -5.50 -6.32
C PRO A 457 -30.83 -5.15 -7.77
N ASP A 458 -30.54 -3.92 -8.17
CA ASP A 458 -30.86 -3.41 -9.53
C ASP A 458 -30.12 -4.15 -10.66
N PHE A 459 -29.04 -4.90 -10.37
CA PHE A 459 -28.23 -5.60 -11.36
C PHE A 459 -28.37 -7.12 -11.30
N LYS A 460 -29.01 -7.69 -10.25
CA LYS A 460 -29.10 -9.15 -10.05
C LYS A 460 -29.77 -9.85 -11.22
N GLU A 461 -30.89 -9.32 -11.73
CA GLU A 461 -31.63 -9.91 -12.84
C GLU A 461 -30.77 -9.94 -14.11
N GLN A 462 -30.07 -8.85 -14.43
CA GLN A 462 -29.20 -8.74 -15.59
C GLN A 462 -27.99 -9.71 -15.51
N LEU A 463 -27.41 -9.88 -14.32
CA LEU A 463 -26.32 -10.83 -14.10
C LEU A 463 -26.80 -12.29 -14.24
N TRP A 464 -27.96 -12.63 -13.71
CA TRP A 464 -28.56 -13.95 -13.86
C TRP A 464 -28.95 -14.24 -15.32
N GLU A 465 -29.51 -13.27 -16.05
CA GLU A 465 -29.79 -13.41 -17.49
C GLU A 465 -28.54 -13.76 -18.26
N TYR A 466 -27.44 -13.03 -18.03
CA TYR A 466 -26.16 -13.31 -18.67
C TYR A 466 -25.65 -14.72 -18.35
N TYR A 467 -25.62 -15.09 -17.06
CA TYR A 467 -25.11 -16.39 -16.63
C TYR A 467 -25.92 -17.53 -17.24
N ASN A 468 -27.25 -17.47 -17.19
CA ASN A 468 -28.12 -18.52 -17.75
C ASN A 468 -27.92 -18.65 -19.26
N ALA A 469 -27.82 -17.55 -19.98
CA ALA A 469 -27.53 -17.58 -21.41
C ALA A 469 -26.14 -18.19 -21.71
N ALA A 470 -25.13 -17.87 -20.88
CA ALA A 470 -23.80 -18.43 -21.03
C ALA A 470 -23.77 -19.95 -20.78
N VAL A 471 -24.50 -20.45 -19.79
CA VAL A 471 -24.65 -21.89 -19.52
C VAL A 471 -25.28 -22.59 -20.72
N GLU A 472 -26.35 -22.04 -21.30
CA GLU A 472 -27.02 -22.59 -22.46
C GLU A 472 -26.10 -22.61 -23.69
N ALA A 473 -25.42 -21.48 -23.97
CA ALA A 473 -24.56 -21.34 -25.16
C ALA A 473 -23.31 -22.22 -25.12
N THR A 474 -22.80 -22.58 -23.93
CA THR A 474 -21.53 -23.32 -23.76
C THR A 474 -21.74 -24.80 -23.43
N GLY A 475 -22.99 -25.28 -23.39
CA GLY A 475 -23.28 -26.66 -22.98
C GLY A 475 -22.88 -26.96 -21.54
N ASN A 476 -23.02 -25.98 -20.64
CA ASN A 476 -22.69 -26.08 -19.22
C ASN A 476 -21.16 -26.28 -18.94
N ALA A 477 -20.31 -25.55 -19.65
CA ALA A 477 -18.87 -25.59 -19.47
C ALA A 477 -18.43 -25.26 -18.00
N GLN A 478 -17.17 -25.46 -17.66
CA GLN A 478 -16.62 -25.23 -16.31
C GLN A 478 -16.82 -23.77 -15.84
N THR A 479 -16.56 -22.81 -16.73
CA THR A 479 -16.70 -21.37 -16.51
C THR A 479 -17.47 -20.76 -17.69
N PRO A 480 -18.83 -20.88 -17.73
CA PRO A 480 -19.62 -20.44 -18.86
C PRO A 480 -19.48 -18.94 -19.14
N HIS A 481 -19.08 -18.58 -20.35
CA HIS A 481 -19.02 -17.20 -20.84
C HIS A 481 -19.49 -17.09 -22.28
N ILE A 482 -20.14 -15.98 -22.61
CA ILE A 482 -20.39 -15.54 -24.00
C ILE A 482 -19.47 -14.33 -24.20
N LEU A 483 -18.28 -14.57 -24.81
CA LEU A 483 -17.21 -13.55 -24.84
C LEU A 483 -17.63 -12.22 -25.44
N ASN A 484 -18.41 -12.21 -26.50
CA ASN A 484 -18.91 -10.98 -27.13
C ASN A 484 -20.02 -10.28 -26.34
N ARG A 485 -20.54 -10.89 -25.25
CA ARG A 485 -21.49 -10.30 -24.33
C ARG A 485 -20.90 -9.99 -22.95
N ALA A 486 -19.72 -10.54 -22.64
CA ALA A 486 -19.12 -10.43 -21.30
C ALA A 486 -18.93 -8.97 -20.84
N PHE A 487 -18.79 -8.05 -21.79
CA PHE A 487 -18.61 -6.61 -21.52
C PHE A 487 -19.82 -5.75 -21.90
N GLU A 488 -21.01 -6.33 -22.14
CA GLU A 488 -22.22 -5.56 -22.47
C GLU A 488 -22.56 -4.46 -21.47
N MET A 489 -22.28 -4.67 -20.17
CA MET A 489 -22.49 -3.67 -19.13
C MET A 489 -21.60 -2.44 -19.32
N TYR A 490 -20.36 -2.63 -19.75
CA TYR A 490 -19.44 -1.50 -20.06
C TYR A 490 -19.82 -0.78 -21.34
N ASP A 491 -20.22 -1.51 -22.37
CA ASP A 491 -20.75 -0.92 -23.61
C ASP A 491 -21.98 -0.05 -23.33
N LEU A 492 -22.86 -0.53 -22.43
CA LEU A 492 -24.06 0.23 -22.01
C LEU A 492 -23.67 1.48 -21.22
N LEU A 493 -22.72 1.35 -20.29
CA LEU A 493 -22.18 2.49 -19.54
C LEU A 493 -21.60 3.57 -20.46
N GLU A 494 -20.84 3.19 -21.48
CA GLU A 494 -20.26 4.13 -22.44
C GLU A 494 -21.35 4.86 -23.26
N LYS A 495 -22.39 4.14 -23.69
CA LYS A 495 -23.47 4.66 -24.52
C LYS A 495 -24.49 5.52 -23.77
N THR A 496 -24.79 5.16 -22.52
CA THR A 496 -25.94 5.73 -21.78
C THR A 496 -25.54 6.41 -20.48
N GLY A 497 -24.32 6.22 -19.99
CA GLY A 497 -23.87 6.65 -18.67
C GLY A 497 -24.29 5.72 -17.52
N SER A 498 -24.88 4.56 -17.82
CA SER A 498 -25.29 3.56 -16.83
C SER A 498 -25.07 2.14 -17.33
N MET A 499 -24.75 1.21 -16.41
CA MET A 499 -24.70 -0.22 -16.67
C MET A 499 -26.07 -0.90 -16.61
N LYS A 500 -27.13 -0.16 -16.20
CA LYS A 500 -28.50 -0.66 -16.15
C LYS A 500 -29.10 -0.79 -17.55
N LYS A 501 -29.78 -1.92 -17.81
CA LYS A 501 -30.64 -2.10 -18.99
C LYS A 501 -31.91 -1.26 -18.90
#